data_a47f7e0b65790a933efb9ca91ae46fc7
#
_entry.id   a47f7e0b65790a933efb9ca91ae46fc7
#
_cell.length_a   1.000
_cell.length_b   1.000
_cell.length_c   1.000
_cell.angle_alpha   90.00
_cell.angle_beta   90.00
_cell.angle_gamma   90.00
#
_symmetry.space_group_name_H-M   'P 1'
#
loop_
_entity.id
_entity.type
_entity.pdbx_description
1 polymer ?
#
loop_
_entity_poly.entity_id
_entity_poly.type
_entity_poly.pdbx_seq_one_letter_code
_entity_poly.pdbx_strand_id
1 'polypeptide(L)'
;MAQGRGNATAAGTRGEKNASALSTAAPCGCAASGAATPTHKHTPRSDELKKSVTCRLNRAIGQLNGVKAMIEDDRYCGDVLTQLAAAESAVKAVSRMVMHDHLKTCVVERIQQGDTEVVDEVMDLLRKFGA
;
A
#
# COMPACT_ATOMS: atom_id res chain seq x y z
N MET A 1 -1.77 5.74 64.48
CA MET A 1 -3.18 6.02 64.82
C MET A 1 -3.93 6.25 63.53
N ALA A 2 -4.66 5.26 63.16
CA ALA A 2 -6.13 5.17 62.96
C ALA A 2 -6.55 5.83 61.60
N GLN A 3 -6.87 5.05 60.61
CA GLN A 3 -8.15 4.37 60.27
C GLN A 3 -9.15 5.33 59.58
N GLY A 4 -9.65 4.88 58.45
CA GLY A 4 -10.92 5.33 57.87
C GLY A 4 -11.19 4.78 56.49
N ARG A 5 -11.79 3.64 56.43
CA ARG A 5 -12.44 2.91 55.31
C ARG A 5 -13.61 3.72 54.79
N GLY A 6 -13.91 3.57 53.50
CA GLY A 6 -15.18 3.98 52.94
C GLY A 6 -15.39 3.35 51.56
N ASN A 7 -15.95 2.16 51.57
CA ASN A 7 -16.44 1.42 50.42
C ASN A 7 -17.87 1.93 50.11
N ALA A 8 -18.18 2.17 48.81
CA ALA A 8 -19.55 2.18 48.35
C ALA A 8 -19.63 1.83 46.85
N THR A 9 -20.04 0.61 46.62
CA THR A 9 -20.69 0.04 45.46
C THR A 9 -21.96 0.80 45.07
N ALA A 10 -22.15 1.10 43.82
CA ALA A 10 -23.50 1.15 43.23
C ALA A 10 -23.46 0.82 41.75
N ALA A 11 -24.14 -0.20 41.44
CA ALA A 11 -24.50 -0.73 40.13
C ALA A 11 -25.67 0.06 39.51
N GLY A 12 -25.82 -0.12 38.17
CA GLY A 12 -27.06 0.14 37.43
C GLY A 12 -26.86 1.27 36.43
N THR A 13 -27.18 1.20 35.20
CA THR A 13 -28.17 0.46 34.41
C THR A 13 -27.88 0.72 32.94
N ARG A 14 -27.93 -0.31 32.19
CA ARG A 14 -28.41 -0.45 30.82
C ARG A 14 -29.17 0.77 30.26
N GLY A 15 -28.72 1.26 29.09
CA GLY A 15 -29.46 2.19 28.25
C GLY A 15 -29.06 1.92 26.78
N GLU A 16 -29.94 1.19 26.16
CA GLU A 16 -30.01 0.79 24.76
C GLU A 16 -30.13 1.98 23.82
N LYS A 17 -29.68 1.72 22.59
CA LYS A 17 -30.19 2.24 21.32
C LYS A 17 -29.87 3.71 20.97
N ASN A 18 -28.94 3.86 20.08
CA ASN A 18 -29.28 4.63 18.89
C ASN A 18 -28.55 4.07 17.66
N ALA A 19 -29.32 3.33 16.89
CA ALA A 19 -29.03 3.01 15.51
C ALA A 19 -29.37 4.25 14.68
N SER A 20 -28.69 4.41 13.59
CA SER A 20 -29.05 5.22 12.44
C SER A 20 -28.35 6.58 12.32
N ALA A 21 -27.22 6.55 11.61
CA ALA A 21 -26.95 7.48 10.55
C ALA A 21 -26.11 6.76 9.51
N LEU A 22 -26.78 6.15 8.54
CA LEU A 22 -26.18 5.83 7.24
C LEU A 22 -25.76 7.16 6.62
N SER A 23 -24.50 7.53 6.76
CA SER A 23 -23.87 8.49 5.88
C SER A 23 -23.51 7.75 4.61
N THR A 24 -24.34 7.90 3.59
CA THR A 24 -24.04 7.52 2.22
C THR A 24 -22.87 8.38 1.73
N ALA A 25 -21.66 7.92 2.01
CA ALA A 25 -20.50 8.42 1.30
C ALA A 25 -20.66 8.00 -0.15
N ALA A 26 -20.81 8.97 -1.03
CA ALA A 26 -20.82 8.77 -2.46
C ALA A 26 -19.55 8.01 -2.87
N PRO A 27 -19.66 6.95 -3.68
CA PRO A 27 -18.47 6.27 -4.17
C PRO A 27 -17.70 7.25 -5.05
N CYS A 28 -16.43 7.47 -4.75
CA CYS A 28 -15.51 8.06 -5.71
C CYS A 28 -15.55 7.19 -6.96
N GLY A 29 -16.24 7.70 -7.98
CA GLY A 29 -16.41 7.01 -9.25
C GLY A 29 -15.09 6.95 -9.99
N CYS A 30 -14.28 5.96 -9.69
CA CYS A 30 -13.31 5.46 -10.65
C CYS A 30 -14.12 4.69 -11.69
N ALA A 31 -14.63 5.40 -12.69
CA ALA A 31 -15.19 4.78 -13.87
C ALA A 31 -14.11 3.90 -14.48
N ALA A 32 -14.28 2.59 -14.33
CA ALA A 32 -13.54 1.62 -15.11
C ALA A 32 -13.96 1.80 -16.57
N SER A 33 -13.22 2.62 -17.31
CA SER A 33 -13.29 2.65 -18.75
C SER A 33 -12.86 1.26 -19.22
N GLY A 34 -13.80 0.50 -19.80
CA GLY A 34 -13.57 -0.78 -20.43
C GLY A 34 -12.54 -0.63 -21.54
N ALA A 35 -11.29 -0.85 -21.21
CA ALA A 35 -10.22 -1.00 -22.17
C ALA A 35 -10.05 -2.48 -22.43
N ALA A 36 -9.88 -2.83 -23.72
CA ALA A 36 -9.52 -4.13 -24.22
C ALA A 36 -8.52 -4.82 -23.29
N THR A 37 -8.76 -6.08 -22.97
CA THR A 37 -7.87 -6.90 -22.16
C THR A 37 -6.46 -6.84 -22.73
N PRO A 38 -5.51 -6.15 -22.08
CA PRO A 38 -4.13 -6.22 -22.50
C PRO A 38 -3.70 -7.68 -22.36
N THR A 39 -3.12 -8.23 -23.41
CA THR A 39 -2.46 -9.53 -23.34
C THR A 39 -1.35 -9.41 -22.28
N HIS A 40 -1.64 -9.84 -21.06
CA HIS A 40 -0.69 -9.78 -19.96
C HIS A 40 0.47 -10.72 -20.27
N LYS A 41 1.64 -10.15 -20.58
CA LYS A 41 2.88 -10.92 -20.59
C LYS A 41 3.02 -11.59 -19.20
N HIS A 42 2.97 -12.91 -19.18
CA HIS A 42 3.11 -13.66 -17.94
C HIS A 42 4.60 -13.83 -17.62
N THR A 43 5.04 -13.27 -16.51
CA THR A 43 6.39 -13.42 -16.00
C THR A 43 6.33 -14.19 -14.68
N PRO A 44 6.70 -15.48 -14.67
CA PRO A 44 6.76 -16.26 -13.43
C PRO A 44 7.81 -15.64 -12.50
N ARG A 45 7.44 -15.43 -11.25
CA ARG A 45 8.32 -14.93 -10.18
C ARG A 45 8.52 -16.03 -9.14
N SER A 46 9.70 -16.05 -8.52
CA SER A 46 9.94 -16.96 -7.41
C SER A 46 8.98 -16.69 -6.24
N ASP A 47 8.61 -17.72 -5.51
CA ASP A 47 7.71 -17.59 -4.36
C ASP A 47 8.34 -16.73 -3.24
N GLU A 48 9.66 -16.75 -3.14
CA GLU A 48 10.40 -15.91 -2.20
C GLU A 48 10.25 -14.41 -2.55
N LEU A 49 10.40 -14.07 -3.82
CA LEU A 49 10.17 -12.70 -4.29
C LEU A 49 8.73 -12.27 -4.06
N LYS A 50 7.75 -13.10 -4.43
CA LYS A 50 6.32 -12.84 -4.20
C LYS A 50 6.05 -12.53 -2.73
N LYS A 51 6.56 -13.37 -1.83
CA LYS A 51 6.43 -13.19 -0.37
C LYS A 51 7.02 -11.88 0.11
N SER A 52 8.25 -11.56 -0.32
CA SER A 52 8.95 -10.35 0.07
C SER A 52 8.25 -9.08 -0.45
N VAL A 53 7.86 -9.07 -1.71
CA VAL A 53 7.12 -7.96 -2.34
C VAL A 53 5.77 -7.76 -1.67
N THR A 54 4.99 -8.84 -1.48
CA THR A 54 3.67 -8.75 -0.83
C THR A 54 3.77 -8.21 0.60
N CYS A 55 4.75 -8.66 1.37
CA CYS A 55 4.98 -8.14 2.72
C CYS A 55 5.25 -6.63 2.73
N ARG A 56 6.08 -6.14 1.81
CA ARG A 56 6.40 -4.71 1.67
C ARG A 56 5.20 -3.90 1.17
N LEU A 57 4.43 -4.44 0.23
CA LEU A 57 3.19 -3.81 -0.24
C LEU A 57 2.16 -3.68 0.88
N ASN A 58 1.95 -4.73 1.67
CA ASN A 58 1.04 -4.68 2.82
C ASN A 58 1.45 -3.60 3.83
N ARG A 59 2.75 -3.42 4.05
CA ARG A 59 3.26 -2.33 4.90
C ARG A 59 2.96 -0.96 4.31
N ALA A 60 3.18 -0.76 3.00
CA ALA A 60 2.87 0.49 2.32
C ALA A 60 1.36 0.79 2.34
N ILE A 61 0.51 -0.22 2.14
CA ILE A 61 -0.95 -0.11 2.27
C ILE A 61 -1.33 0.33 3.68
N GLY A 62 -0.73 -0.26 4.72
CA GLY A 62 -0.96 0.15 6.11
C GLY A 62 -0.57 1.62 6.35
N GLN A 63 0.56 2.07 5.80
CA GLN A 63 0.98 3.48 5.89
C GLN A 63 -0.01 4.41 5.19
N LEU A 64 -0.49 4.06 3.98
CA LEU A 64 -1.48 4.86 3.25
C LEU A 64 -2.84 4.91 3.97
N ASN A 65 -3.26 3.81 4.58
CA ASN A 65 -4.46 3.80 5.42
C ASN A 65 -4.30 4.73 6.65
N GLY A 66 -3.11 4.75 7.25
CA GLY A 66 -2.78 5.70 8.31
C GLY A 66 -2.85 7.16 7.85
N VAL A 67 -2.32 7.46 6.65
CA VAL A 67 -2.41 8.79 6.04
C VAL A 67 -3.87 9.20 5.80
N LYS A 68 -4.69 8.26 5.31
CA LYS A 68 -6.13 8.51 5.11
C LYS A 68 -6.80 8.91 6.43
N ALA A 69 -6.57 8.17 7.50
CA ALA A 69 -7.11 8.50 8.82
C ALA A 69 -6.61 9.86 9.33
N MET A 70 -5.34 10.20 9.10
CA MET A 70 -4.80 11.52 9.47
C MET A 70 -5.49 12.67 8.74
N ILE A 71 -5.91 12.46 7.48
CA ILE A 71 -6.66 13.46 6.71
C ILE A 71 -8.10 13.58 7.24
N GLU A 72 -8.74 12.45 7.55
CA GLU A 72 -10.08 12.41 8.13
C GLU A 72 -10.13 13.08 9.53
N ASP A 73 -9.03 13.04 10.28
CA ASP A 73 -8.86 13.65 11.60
C ASP A 73 -8.32 15.10 11.56
N ASP A 74 -8.23 15.73 10.38
CA ASP A 74 -7.70 17.09 10.19
C ASP A 74 -6.29 17.30 10.82
N ARG A 75 -5.42 16.27 10.75
CA ARG A 75 -4.06 16.32 11.30
C ARG A 75 -3.20 17.38 10.61
N TYR A 76 -2.18 17.86 11.34
CA TYR A 76 -1.23 18.83 10.82
C TYR A 76 -0.57 18.37 9.51
N CYS A 77 -0.59 19.25 8.50
CA CYS A 77 -0.12 18.94 7.14
C CYS A 77 1.32 18.42 7.09
N GLY A 78 2.22 18.91 7.94
CA GLY A 78 3.60 18.46 8.01
C GLY A 78 3.74 16.99 8.40
N ASP A 79 2.91 16.52 9.34
CA ASP A 79 2.87 15.11 9.75
C ASP A 79 2.34 14.23 8.61
N VAL A 80 1.27 14.69 7.93
CA VAL A 80 0.68 13.99 6.78
C VAL A 80 1.71 13.84 5.65
N LEU A 81 2.40 14.93 5.30
CA LEU A 81 3.43 14.92 4.25
C LEU A 81 4.60 14.00 4.60
N THR A 82 5.01 13.96 5.87
CA THR A 82 6.07 13.05 6.34
C THR A 82 5.67 11.58 6.17
N GLN A 83 4.42 11.23 6.50
CA GLN A 83 3.91 9.87 6.31
C GLN A 83 3.75 9.51 4.83
N LEU A 84 3.32 10.46 3.98
CA LEU A 84 3.27 10.26 2.54
C LEU A 84 4.65 9.99 1.94
N ALA A 85 5.68 10.72 2.35
CA ALA A 85 7.06 10.50 1.90
C ALA A 85 7.57 9.10 2.32
N ALA A 86 7.19 8.62 3.51
CA ALA A 86 7.52 7.27 3.96
C ALA A 86 6.82 6.20 3.09
N ALA A 87 5.54 6.38 2.76
CA ALA A 87 4.80 5.47 1.90
C ALA A 87 5.38 5.46 0.47
N GLU A 88 5.71 6.63 -0.09
CA GLU A 88 6.37 6.74 -1.39
C GLU A 88 7.71 5.98 -1.43
N SER A 89 8.54 6.16 -0.40
CA SER A 89 9.80 5.44 -0.26
C SER A 89 9.61 3.92 -0.22
N ALA A 90 8.58 3.44 0.49
CA ALA A 90 8.25 2.03 0.55
C ALA A 90 7.82 1.46 -0.82
N VAL A 91 7.02 2.20 -1.58
CA VAL A 91 6.61 1.81 -2.94
C VAL A 91 7.80 1.80 -3.90
N LYS A 92 8.67 2.82 -3.84
CA LYS A 92 9.91 2.86 -4.64
C LYS A 92 10.83 1.67 -4.33
N ALA A 93 10.90 1.23 -3.08
CA ALA A 93 11.68 0.03 -2.72
C ALA A 93 11.11 -1.25 -3.37
N VAL A 94 9.79 -1.39 -3.45
CA VAL A 94 9.15 -2.51 -4.17
C VAL A 94 9.46 -2.44 -5.67
N SER A 95 9.35 -1.27 -6.29
CA SER A 95 9.68 -1.08 -7.72
C SER A 95 11.10 -1.51 -8.02
N ARG A 96 12.08 -1.13 -7.17
CA ARG A 96 13.48 -1.56 -7.32
C ARG A 96 13.66 -3.08 -7.21
N MET A 97 12.93 -3.74 -6.31
CA MET A 97 13.00 -5.20 -6.17
C MET A 97 12.47 -5.92 -7.43
N VAL A 98 11.34 -5.46 -7.95
CA VAL A 98 10.76 -6.01 -9.18
C VAL A 98 11.66 -5.76 -10.38
N MET A 99 12.24 -4.56 -10.50
CA MET A 99 13.20 -4.22 -11.55
C MET A 99 14.44 -5.12 -11.49
N HIS A 100 15.00 -5.31 -10.29
CA HIS A 100 16.17 -6.16 -10.11
C HIS A 100 15.90 -7.62 -10.52
N ASP A 101 14.73 -8.15 -10.17
CA ASP A 101 14.31 -9.48 -10.60
C ASP A 101 14.16 -9.56 -12.13
N HIS A 102 13.51 -8.56 -12.73
CA HIS A 102 13.34 -8.46 -14.18
C HIS A 102 14.68 -8.47 -14.92
N LEU A 103 15.65 -7.71 -14.43
CA LEU A 103 17.00 -7.68 -15.00
C LEU A 103 17.71 -9.03 -14.90
N LYS A 104 17.58 -9.72 -13.77
CA LYS A 104 18.27 -10.99 -13.53
C LYS A 104 17.64 -12.18 -14.26
N THR A 105 16.37 -12.12 -14.55
CA THR A 105 15.63 -13.22 -15.17
C THR A 105 15.31 -12.90 -16.63
N CYS A 106 14.28 -12.11 -16.86
CA CYS A 106 13.73 -11.88 -18.20
C CYS A 106 14.74 -11.24 -19.17
N VAL A 107 15.52 -10.25 -18.70
CA VAL A 107 16.47 -9.55 -19.58
C VAL A 107 17.63 -10.43 -19.95
N VAL A 108 18.20 -11.14 -18.99
CA VAL A 108 19.30 -12.07 -19.24
C VAL A 108 18.87 -13.19 -20.20
N GLU A 109 17.68 -13.78 -19.99
CA GLU A 109 17.15 -14.82 -20.85
C GLU A 109 16.94 -14.34 -22.30
N ARG A 110 16.36 -13.15 -22.49
CA ARG A 110 16.12 -12.56 -23.83
C ARG A 110 17.45 -12.24 -24.54
N ILE A 111 18.45 -11.71 -23.84
CA ILE A 111 19.79 -11.45 -24.40
C ILE A 111 20.44 -12.77 -24.84
N GLN A 112 20.32 -13.83 -24.05
CA GLN A 112 20.85 -15.16 -24.40
C GLN A 112 20.15 -15.77 -25.64
N GLN A 113 18.90 -15.38 -25.89
CA GLN A 113 18.15 -15.76 -27.10
C GLN A 113 18.47 -14.86 -28.31
N GLY A 114 19.37 -13.87 -28.16
CA GLY A 114 19.77 -12.96 -29.22
C GLY A 114 18.84 -11.74 -29.38
N ASP A 115 17.88 -11.53 -28.48
CA ASP A 115 17.00 -10.38 -28.49
C ASP A 115 17.66 -9.19 -27.75
N THR A 116 18.20 -8.26 -28.52
CA THR A 116 18.84 -7.05 -28.01
C THR A 116 17.86 -5.89 -27.79
N GLU A 117 16.64 -5.95 -28.35
CA GLU A 117 15.62 -4.91 -28.17
C GLU A 117 15.16 -4.80 -26.71
N VAL A 118 15.36 -5.85 -25.93
CA VAL A 118 15.10 -5.84 -24.48
C VAL A 118 15.86 -4.74 -23.75
N VAL A 119 17.01 -4.34 -24.26
CA VAL A 119 17.83 -3.27 -23.65
C VAL A 119 17.09 -1.92 -23.74
N ASP A 120 16.47 -1.63 -24.87
CA ASP A 120 15.68 -0.40 -25.05
C ASP A 120 14.45 -0.41 -24.14
N GLU A 121 13.76 -1.56 -24.00
CA GLU A 121 12.67 -1.74 -23.05
C GLU A 121 13.11 -1.45 -21.61
N VAL A 122 14.29 -1.93 -21.21
CA VAL A 122 14.86 -1.67 -19.87
C VAL A 122 15.18 -0.19 -19.69
N MET A 123 15.74 0.47 -20.69
CA MET A 123 16.06 1.90 -20.64
C MET A 123 14.78 2.74 -20.48
N ASP A 124 13.68 2.35 -21.12
CA ASP A 124 12.39 2.99 -20.96
C ASP A 124 11.80 2.78 -19.55
N LEU A 125 11.93 1.58 -19.02
CA LEU A 125 11.51 1.29 -17.65
C LEU A 125 12.34 2.07 -16.63
N LEU A 126 13.66 2.15 -16.82
CA LEU A 126 14.54 2.94 -15.94
C LEU A 126 14.21 4.43 -15.97
N ARG A 127 13.86 4.99 -17.13
CA ARG A 127 13.40 6.39 -17.23
C ARG A 127 12.11 6.63 -16.44
N LYS A 128 11.19 5.66 -16.43
CA LYS A 128 9.91 5.78 -15.71
C LYS A 128 10.04 5.58 -14.19
N PHE A 129 10.91 4.68 -13.76
CA PHE A 129 10.96 4.21 -12.37
C PHE A 129 12.31 4.45 -11.69
N GLY A 130 13.31 4.88 -12.40
CA GLY A 130 14.71 4.97 -11.97
C GLY A 130 15.13 6.33 -11.41
N ALA A 131 14.19 7.16 -11.02
CA ALA A 131 14.52 8.41 -10.32
C ALA A 131 14.76 8.17 -8.82
#